data_20e2e522889839925859da7c84d1eadb
#
_entry.id   20e2e522889839925859da7c84d1eadb
#
_cell.length_a   1.000
_cell.length_b   1.000
_cell.length_c   1.000
_cell.angle_alpha   90.00
_cell.angle_beta   90.00
_cell.angle_gamma   90.00
#
_symmetry.space_group_name_H-M   'P 1'
#
loop_
_entity.id
_entity.type
_entity.pdbx_description
1 polymer ?
#
loop_
_entity_poly.entity_id
_entity_poly.type
_entity_poly.pdbx_seq_one_letter_code
_entity_poly.pdbx_strand_id
1 'polypeptide(L)'
;MANSRKFVSKTKDVSLTVRRADSFSISYVNCEKDVFGIDENQDGIKLVQTEKVSAFYWLHWLAKGSPEVIVTLPDSVDFCEIEAESNRVLVADIKADKIYAEVHNGRVEARNVQANDVFLKCLNGSAVANNVKVVASCMVDTLNGTSVLEGEITKGACLEVVCENGISEVSDKNKVNLSCNNLGRKTDGCAHYAVHCLNGKAVVK
;
A
#
# COMPACT_ATOMS: atom_id res chain seq x y z
N MET A 1 -7.57 -17.28 21.47
CA MET A 1 -7.05 -16.13 20.71
C MET A 1 -6.73 -16.67 19.33
N ALA A 2 -7.40 -16.21 18.27
CA ALA A 2 -7.06 -16.62 16.92
C ALA A 2 -5.63 -16.13 16.66
N ASN A 3 -4.73 -17.03 16.23
CA ASN A 3 -3.40 -16.62 15.81
C ASN A 3 -3.57 -15.74 14.57
N SER A 4 -3.25 -14.46 14.71
CA SER A 4 -3.21 -13.51 13.60
C SER A 4 -2.14 -13.97 12.62
N ARG A 5 -2.54 -14.40 11.42
CA ARG A 5 -1.60 -14.81 10.36
C ARG A 5 -1.09 -13.56 9.64
N LYS A 6 0.20 -13.54 9.32
CA LYS A 6 0.84 -12.42 8.61
C LYS A 6 1.15 -12.80 7.17
N PHE A 7 1.08 -11.83 6.29
CA PHE A 7 1.70 -11.90 4.96
C PHE A 7 2.84 -10.90 4.90
N VAL A 8 4.04 -11.38 4.63
CA VAL A 8 5.24 -10.54 4.47
C VAL A 8 5.84 -10.80 3.11
N SER A 9 6.08 -9.76 2.33
CA SER A 9 6.74 -9.87 1.03
C SER A 9 7.92 -8.90 0.93
N LYS A 10 9.03 -9.40 0.39
CA LYS A 10 10.20 -8.60 0.01
C LYS A 10 10.56 -8.91 -1.42
N THR A 11 10.21 -8.01 -2.33
CA THR A 11 10.50 -8.12 -3.76
C THR A 11 11.28 -6.90 -4.24
N LYS A 12 12.03 -7.03 -5.34
CA LYS A 12 12.92 -5.97 -5.83
C LYS A 12 12.58 -5.52 -7.25
N ASP A 13 12.57 -6.43 -8.18
CA ASP A 13 12.54 -6.14 -9.62
C ASP A 13 11.20 -6.47 -10.28
N VAL A 14 10.14 -6.68 -9.49
CA VAL A 14 8.82 -7.10 -9.96
C VAL A 14 7.72 -6.18 -9.43
N SER A 15 6.63 -6.07 -10.16
CA SER A 15 5.38 -5.54 -9.60
C SER A 15 4.76 -6.58 -8.69
N LEU A 16 4.26 -6.17 -7.53
CA LEU A 16 3.57 -7.03 -6.58
C LEU A 16 2.11 -6.61 -6.46
N THR A 17 1.20 -7.54 -6.72
CA THR A 17 -0.23 -7.36 -6.47
C THR A 17 -0.67 -8.32 -5.37
N VAL A 18 -1.22 -7.79 -4.28
CA VAL A 18 -1.82 -8.57 -3.19
C VAL A 18 -3.31 -8.29 -3.17
N ARG A 19 -4.13 -9.34 -3.30
CA ARG A 19 -5.59 -9.22 -3.33
C ARG A 19 -6.27 -10.37 -2.61
N ARG A 20 -7.53 -10.16 -2.24
CA ARG A 20 -8.36 -11.18 -1.63
C ARG A 20 -8.81 -12.22 -2.65
N ALA A 21 -8.89 -13.48 -2.22
CA ALA A 21 -9.58 -14.58 -2.88
C ALA A 21 -10.00 -15.64 -1.84
N ASP A 22 -10.70 -16.68 -2.27
CA ASP A 22 -11.17 -17.77 -1.38
C ASP A 22 -10.02 -18.64 -0.86
N SER A 23 -8.90 -18.67 -1.56
CA SER A 23 -7.72 -19.45 -1.19
C SER A 23 -6.42 -18.71 -1.44
N PHE A 24 -5.38 -19.11 -0.71
CA PHE A 24 -4.03 -18.67 -0.98
C PHE A 24 -3.53 -19.19 -2.33
N SER A 25 -2.99 -18.30 -3.15
CA SER A 25 -2.23 -18.67 -4.33
C SER A 25 -1.17 -17.61 -4.67
N ILE A 26 -0.14 -18.03 -5.41
CA ILE A 26 0.84 -17.14 -5.99
C ILE A 26 0.94 -17.44 -7.48
N SER A 27 0.77 -16.42 -8.30
CA SER A 27 0.90 -16.48 -9.75
C SER A 27 2.05 -15.59 -10.20
N TYR A 28 2.86 -16.11 -11.11
CA TYR A 28 4.04 -15.43 -11.66
C TYR A 28 3.74 -15.09 -13.12
N VAL A 29 3.78 -13.80 -13.43
CA VAL A 29 3.53 -13.27 -14.77
C VAL A 29 4.82 -12.67 -15.30
N ASN A 30 5.31 -13.18 -16.42
CA ASN A 30 6.56 -12.75 -17.06
C ASN A 30 7.80 -12.79 -16.13
N CYS A 31 7.81 -13.66 -15.13
CA CYS A 31 8.94 -13.94 -14.27
C CYS A 31 9.00 -15.42 -13.88
N GLU A 32 10.19 -15.89 -13.50
CA GLU A 32 10.40 -17.27 -13.08
C GLU A 32 10.04 -17.46 -11.62
N LYS A 33 9.42 -18.59 -11.31
CA LYS A 33 9.08 -18.96 -9.93
C LYS A 33 10.32 -19.17 -9.07
N ASP A 34 11.39 -19.68 -9.66
CA ASP A 34 12.58 -20.16 -8.96
C ASP A 34 13.40 -19.04 -8.29
N VAL A 35 13.17 -17.78 -8.69
CA VAL A 35 13.79 -16.61 -8.04
C VAL A 35 13.08 -16.17 -6.77
N PHE A 36 12.01 -16.88 -6.35
CA PHE A 36 11.26 -16.58 -5.16
C PHE A 36 11.23 -17.73 -4.18
N GLY A 37 11.53 -17.44 -2.92
CA GLY A 37 11.33 -18.34 -1.79
C GLY A 37 9.96 -18.06 -1.14
N ILE A 38 9.23 -19.13 -0.84
CA ILE A 38 7.97 -19.10 -0.10
C ILE A 38 8.13 -19.91 1.17
N ASP A 39 7.84 -19.30 2.30
CA ASP A 39 7.75 -19.96 3.60
C ASP A 39 6.34 -19.77 4.14
N GLU A 40 5.63 -20.88 4.34
CA GLU A 40 4.28 -20.90 4.91
C GLU A 40 4.32 -21.70 6.21
N ASN A 41 3.93 -21.06 7.31
CA ASN A 41 3.87 -21.65 8.63
C ASN A 41 2.63 -21.21 9.40
N GLN A 42 2.54 -21.56 10.69
CA GLN A 42 1.39 -21.20 11.53
C GLN A 42 1.26 -19.69 11.75
N ASP A 43 2.37 -18.96 11.70
CA ASP A 43 2.40 -17.50 11.91
C ASP A 43 2.05 -16.72 10.65
N GLY A 44 2.11 -17.36 9.46
CA GLY A 44 1.74 -16.71 8.22
C GLY A 44 2.47 -17.19 6.98
N ILE A 45 2.58 -16.30 6.02
CA ILE A 45 3.16 -16.55 4.71
C ILE A 45 4.23 -15.49 4.45
N LYS A 46 5.43 -15.94 4.07
CA LYS A 46 6.53 -15.07 3.69
C LYS A 46 6.96 -15.35 2.25
N LEU A 47 6.96 -14.31 1.43
CA LEU A 47 7.44 -14.32 0.05
C LEU A 47 8.70 -13.47 -0.05
N VAL A 48 9.80 -14.03 -0.50
CA VAL A 48 11.08 -13.31 -0.65
C VAL A 48 11.64 -13.55 -2.04
N GLN A 49 11.99 -12.49 -2.73
CA GLN A 49 12.79 -12.59 -3.94
C GLN A 49 14.26 -12.84 -3.55
N THR A 50 14.78 -14.00 -3.88
CA THR A 50 16.12 -14.46 -3.51
C THR A 50 17.18 -14.03 -4.52
N GLU A 51 16.80 -13.95 -5.80
CA GLU A 51 17.69 -13.58 -6.90
C GLU A 51 17.07 -12.47 -7.75
N LYS A 52 17.90 -11.73 -8.47
CA LYS A 52 17.40 -10.75 -9.44
C LYS A 52 16.73 -11.49 -10.59
N VAL A 53 15.60 -10.95 -11.04
CA VAL A 53 15.02 -11.39 -12.32
C VAL A 53 16.06 -11.14 -13.41
N SER A 54 16.44 -12.20 -14.11
CA SER A 54 17.57 -12.18 -15.05
C SER A 54 17.50 -11.03 -16.05
N ALA A 55 18.62 -10.36 -16.30
CA ALA A 55 18.72 -9.26 -17.26
C ALA A 55 18.35 -9.66 -18.71
N PHE A 56 18.33 -10.96 -19.04
CA PHE A 56 17.80 -11.47 -20.31
C PHE A 56 16.28 -11.23 -20.47
N TYR A 57 15.58 -11.02 -19.36
CA TYR A 57 14.14 -10.68 -19.38
C TYR A 57 13.84 -9.29 -19.92
N TRP A 58 14.80 -8.37 -20.02
CA TRP A 58 14.51 -7.06 -20.60
C TRP A 58 14.07 -7.16 -22.08
N LEU A 59 14.60 -8.11 -22.85
CA LEU A 59 14.14 -8.41 -24.22
C LEU A 59 12.75 -9.07 -24.21
N HIS A 60 12.46 -9.94 -23.25
CA HIS A 60 11.14 -10.54 -23.03
C HIS A 60 10.13 -9.50 -22.54
N TRP A 61 10.58 -8.56 -21.72
CA TRP A 61 9.76 -7.47 -21.18
C TRP A 61 9.25 -6.53 -22.29
N LEU A 62 10.06 -6.19 -23.28
CA LEU A 62 9.62 -5.42 -24.45
C LEU A 62 8.53 -6.17 -25.27
N ALA A 63 8.49 -7.50 -25.20
CA ALA A 63 7.54 -8.31 -25.95
C ALA A 63 6.31 -8.77 -25.15
N LYS A 64 6.40 -8.94 -23.81
CA LYS A 64 5.37 -9.59 -23.00
C LYS A 64 4.86 -8.75 -21.80
N GLY A 65 5.45 -7.59 -21.52
CA GLY A 65 5.09 -6.73 -20.39
C GLY A 65 5.95 -6.93 -19.13
N SER A 66 5.75 -6.06 -18.15
CA SER A 66 6.54 -6.04 -16.91
C SER A 66 6.35 -7.31 -16.09
N PRO A 67 7.39 -7.77 -15.37
CA PRO A 67 7.27 -8.90 -14.47
C PRO A 67 6.35 -8.54 -13.29
N GLU A 68 5.43 -9.47 -12.96
CA GLU A 68 4.47 -9.30 -11.88
C GLU A 68 4.31 -10.58 -11.07
N VAL A 69 4.20 -10.43 -9.75
CA VAL A 69 3.78 -11.49 -8.83
C VAL A 69 2.41 -11.11 -8.28
N ILE A 70 1.45 -12.00 -8.46
CA ILE A 70 0.09 -11.84 -7.95
C ILE A 70 -0.10 -12.83 -6.80
N VAL A 71 -0.35 -12.29 -5.62
CA VAL A 71 -0.64 -13.05 -4.40
C VAL A 71 -2.11 -12.91 -4.08
N THR A 72 -2.80 -14.03 -3.91
CA THR A 72 -4.16 -14.05 -3.37
C THR A 72 -4.14 -14.54 -1.94
N LEU A 73 -4.88 -13.86 -1.07
CA LEU A 73 -4.97 -14.16 0.34
C LEU A 73 -6.42 -14.49 0.74
N PRO A 74 -6.65 -15.54 1.53
CA PRO A 74 -7.97 -15.82 2.11
C PRO A 74 -8.29 -14.83 3.25
N ASP A 75 -9.55 -14.77 3.64
CA ASP A 75 -10.03 -13.91 4.74
C ASP A 75 -9.38 -14.20 6.11
N SER A 76 -8.69 -15.31 6.25
CA SER A 76 -8.00 -15.69 7.49
C SER A 76 -6.69 -14.93 7.74
N VAL A 77 -6.30 -14.05 6.83
CA VAL A 77 -5.08 -13.23 7.00
C VAL A 77 -5.48 -11.88 7.60
N ASP A 78 -5.24 -11.74 8.90
CA ASP A 78 -5.61 -10.53 9.66
C ASP A 78 -4.60 -9.39 9.52
N PHE A 79 -3.42 -9.67 8.97
CA PHE A 79 -2.35 -8.69 8.78
C PHE A 79 -1.67 -8.86 7.43
N CYS A 80 -1.40 -7.75 6.79
CA CYS A 80 -0.64 -7.72 5.54
C CYS A 80 0.49 -6.71 5.67
N GLU A 81 1.73 -7.17 5.62
CA GLU A 81 2.93 -6.34 5.55
C GLU A 81 3.62 -6.62 4.22
N ILE A 82 3.89 -5.56 3.46
CA ILE A 82 4.47 -5.65 2.13
C ILE A 82 5.60 -4.65 2.04
N GLU A 83 6.79 -5.13 1.69
CA GLU A 83 7.96 -4.31 1.42
C GLU A 83 8.48 -4.63 0.01
N ALA A 84 8.68 -3.61 -0.82
CA ALA A 84 9.25 -3.74 -2.16
C ALA A 84 10.23 -2.59 -2.44
N GLU A 85 11.39 -2.91 -3.00
CA GLU A 85 12.43 -1.92 -3.28
C GLU A 85 12.16 -1.07 -4.51
N SER A 86 11.49 -1.60 -5.53
CA SER A 86 11.17 -0.85 -6.75
C SER A 86 9.96 -1.41 -7.48
N ASN A 87 9.47 -0.67 -8.46
CA ASN A 87 8.29 -0.96 -9.25
C ASN A 87 6.98 -0.64 -8.52
N ARG A 88 5.96 -1.44 -8.74
CA ARG A 88 4.61 -1.19 -8.26
C ARG A 88 4.22 -2.19 -7.18
N VAL A 89 3.66 -1.68 -6.10
CA VAL A 89 2.95 -2.50 -5.11
C VAL A 89 1.48 -2.10 -5.11
N LEU A 90 0.60 -3.06 -5.32
CA LEU A 90 -0.85 -2.90 -5.23
C LEU A 90 -1.41 -3.84 -4.16
N VAL A 91 -2.07 -3.28 -3.15
CA VAL A 91 -2.89 -4.02 -2.19
C VAL A 91 -4.35 -3.70 -2.48
N ALA A 92 -5.15 -4.69 -2.87
CA ALA A 92 -6.50 -4.46 -3.34
C ALA A 92 -7.55 -5.41 -2.73
N ASP A 93 -8.74 -4.86 -2.44
CA ASP A 93 -9.93 -5.61 -2.04
C ASP A 93 -9.70 -6.44 -0.76
N ILE A 94 -8.87 -5.96 0.17
CA ILE A 94 -8.45 -6.65 1.38
C ILE A 94 -9.10 -6.04 2.62
N LYS A 95 -9.48 -6.93 3.55
CA LYS A 95 -9.78 -6.59 4.93
C LYS A 95 -8.67 -7.16 5.81
N ALA A 96 -7.99 -6.30 6.56
CA ALA A 96 -6.87 -6.68 7.43
C ALA A 96 -6.89 -5.86 8.72
N ASP A 97 -6.10 -6.25 9.71
CA ASP A 97 -5.90 -5.42 10.89
C ASP A 97 -4.92 -4.28 10.56
N LYS A 98 -3.80 -4.61 9.92
CA LYS A 98 -2.78 -3.63 9.56
C LYS A 98 -2.21 -3.89 8.17
N ILE A 99 -2.05 -2.82 7.39
CA ILE A 99 -1.38 -2.84 6.10
C ILE A 99 -0.20 -1.88 6.13
N TYR A 100 0.98 -2.40 5.85
CA TYR A 100 2.19 -1.63 5.63
C TYR A 100 2.74 -1.95 4.25
N ALA A 101 2.92 -0.95 3.40
CA ALA A 101 3.51 -1.13 2.08
C ALA A 101 4.53 -0.01 1.82
N GLU A 102 5.74 -0.39 1.42
CA GLU A 102 6.83 0.53 1.12
C GLU A 102 7.46 0.22 -0.23
N VAL A 103 7.70 1.27 -1.02
CA VAL A 103 8.36 1.21 -2.32
C VAL A 103 9.44 2.28 -2.39
N HIS A 104 10.64 1.92 -2.82
CA HIS A 104 11.71 2.90 -2.95
C HIS A 104 11.54 3.76 -4.21
N ASN A 105 11.28 3.13 -5.35
CA ASN A 105 11.07 3.86 -6.61
C ASN A 105 9.86 3.29 -7.33
N GLY A 106 8.88 4.13 -7.66
CA GLY A 106 7.71 3.71 -8.42
C GLY A 106 6.38 4.07 -7.77
N ARG A 107 5.49 3.09 -7.55
CA ARG A 107 4.13 3.33 -7.04
C ARG A 107 3.70 2.31 -6.01
N VAL A 108 3.26 2.77 -4.86
CA VAL A 108 2.50 1.99 -3.88
C VAL A 108 1.04 2.44 -3.89
N GLU A 109 0.12 1.47 -3.90
CA GLU A 109 -1.31 1.74 -3.95
C GLU A 109 -2.08 0.78 -3.05
N ALA A 110 -2.98 1.32 -2.21
CA ALA A 110 -4.03 0.56 -1.55
C ALA A 110 -5.37 0.94 -2.18
N ARG A 111 -6.19 -0.08 -2.56
CA ARG A 111 -7.47 0.14 -3.20
C ARG A 111 -8.56 -0.72 -2.59
N ASN A 112 -9.72 -0.11 -2.26
CA ASN A 112 -10.87 -0.80 -1.66
C ASN A 112 -10.47 -1.59 -0.40
N VAL A 113 -9.74 -0.97 0.51
CA VAL A 113 -9.17 -1.60 1.70
C VAL A 113 -9.97 -1.20 2.93
N GLN A 114 -10.17 -2.17 3.84
CA GLN A 114 -10.68 -1.94 5.19
C GLN A 114 -9.66 -2.44 6.20
N ALA A 115 -9.19 -1.57 7.10
CA ALA A 115 -8.21 -1.94 8.10
C ALA A 115 -8.34 -1.11 9.39
N ASN A 116 -7.66 -1.52 10.47
CA ASN A 116 -7.45 -0.63 11.59
C ASN A 116 -6.42 0.43 11.22
N ASP A 117 -5.28 -0.01 10.66
CA ASP A 117 -4.20 0.87 10.25
C ASP A 117 -3.74 0.59 8.82
N VAL A 118 -3.52 1.66 8.04
CA VAL A 118 -2.91 1.60 6.70
C VAL A 118 -1.74 2.58 6.66
N PHE A 119 -0.57 2.08 6.26
CA PHE A 119 0.61 2.88 6.04
C PHE A 119 1.21 2.60 4.65
N LEU A 120 1.23 3.62 3.80
CA LEU A 120 1.78 3.57 2.45
C LEU A 120 2.93 4.55 2.34
N LYS A 121 4.11 4.05 1.95
CA LYS A 121 5.31 4.88 1.80
C LYS A 121 5.99 4.69 0.46
N CYS A 122 6.36 5.79 -0.17
CA CYS A 122 7.17 5.78 -1.39
C CYS A 122 8.31 6.78 -1.27
N LEU A 123 9.55 6.38 -1.52
CA LEU A 123 10.66 7.34 -1.49
C LEU A 123 10.67 8.21 -2.73
N ASN A 124 10.57 7.61 -3.93
CA ASN A 124 10.55 8.36 -5.18
C ASN A 124 9.41 7.85 -6.08
N GLY A 125 8.38 8.67 -6.29
CA GLY A 125 7.26 8.28 -7.15
C GLY A 125 5.89 8.62 -6.56
N SER A 126 5.02 7.64 -6.33
CA SER A 126 3.68 7.92 -5.82
C SER A 126 3.18 6.92 -4.79
N ALA A 127 2.53 7.43 -3.75
CA ALA A 127 1.75 6.66 -2.78
C ALA A 127 0.27 7.05 -2.91
N VAL A 128 -0.62 6.05 -3.07
CA VAL A 128 -2.04 6.28 -3.34
C VAL A 128 -2.91 5.41 -2.44
N ALA A 129 -3.79 6.03 -1.66
CA ALA A 129 -4.87 5.37 -0.96
C ALA A 129 -6.19 5.71 -1.67
N ASN A 130 -6.84 4.69 -2.26
CA ASN A 130 -8.09 4.85 -2.99
C ASN A 130 -9.20 4.04 -2.34
N ASN A 131 -10.27 4.69 -1.91
CA ASN A 131 -11.39 4.06 -1.21
C ASN A 131 -10.91 3.21 0.00
N VAL A 132 -10.12 3.83 0.87
CA VAL A 132 -9.55 3.19 2.07
C VAL A 132 -10.36 3.59 3.29
N LYS A 133 -10.90 2.60 4.02
CA LYS A 133 -11.64 2.79 5.27
C LYS A 133 -10.81 2.30 6.43
N VAL A 134 -10.53 3.18 7.38
CA VAL A 134 -9.75 2.85 8.58
C VAL A 134 -10.53 3.12 9.86
N VAL A 135 -10.18 2.35 10.89
CA VAL A 135 -10.69 2.56 12.25
C VAL A 135 -9.78 3.50 13.02
N ALA A 136 -8.46 3.32 12.91
CA ALA A 136 -7.47 4.10 13.65
C ALA A 136 -6.70 5.07 12.74
N SER A 137 -5.93 4.60 11.76
CA SER A 137 -5.10 5.49 10.96
C SER A 137 -4.90 5.08 9.50
N CYS A 138 -4.83 6.09 8.62
CA CYS A 138 -4.35 5.94 7.24
C CYS A 138 -3.27 6.99 6.98
N MET A 139 -2.05 6.55 6.72
CA MET A 139 -0.92 7.41 6.39
C MET A 139 -0.43 7.13 4.98
N VAL A 140 -0.33 8.19 4.18
CA VAL A 140 0.17 8.16 2.79
C VAL A 140 1.34 9.12 2.70
N ASP A 141 2.54 8.59 2.55
CA ASP A 141 3.78 9.35 2.66
C ASP A 141 4.68 9.19 1.43
N THR A 142 5.20 10.30 0.91
CA THR A 142 6.25 10.31 -0.13
C THR A 142 7.37 11.27 0.22
N LEU A 143 8.60 10.84 -0.06
CA LEU A 143 9.75 11.74 0.04
C LEU A 143 9.80 12.66 -1.19
N ASN A 144 9.82 12.10 -2.39
CA ASN A 144 9.85 12.85 -3.64
C ASN A 144 8.76 12.34 -4.58
N GLY A 145 7.72 13.17 -4.81
CA GLY A 145 6.66 12.77 -5.74
C GLY A 145 5.26 13.19 -5.33
N THR A 146 4.33 12.22 -5.27
CA THR A 146 2.92 12.53 -5.02
C THR A 146 2.28 11.57 -4.04
N SER A 147 1.74 12.10 -2.95
CA SER A 147 0.86 11.39 -2.02
C SER A 147 -0.59 11.73 -2.31
N VAL A 148 -1.44 10.71 -2.48
CA VAL A 148 -2.86 10.89 -2.84
C VAL A 148 -3.75 10.06 -1.94
N LEU A 149 -4.77 10.70 -1.40
CA LEU A 149 -5.91 10.05 -0.76
C LEU A 149 -7.16 10.35 -1.60
N GLU A 150 -7.79 9.31 -2.15
CA GLU A 150 -9.01 9.40 -2.96
C GLU A 150 -10.17 8.66 -2.29
N GLY A 151 -11.34 9.28 -2.30
CA GLY A 151 -12.56 8.68 -1.77
C GLY A 151 -13.15 9.44 -0.58
N GLU A 152 -14.12 8.81 0.08
CA GLU A 152 -14.79 9.42 1.22
C GLU A 152 -14.00 9.21 2.50
N ILE A 153 -13.66 10.31 3.17
CA ILE A 153 -13.11 10.29 4.52
C ILE A 153 -14.25 10.05 5.50
N THR A 154 -14.03 9.18 6.46
CA THR A 154 -15.00 8.88 7.52
C THR A 154 -15.46 10.17 8.21
N LYS A 155 -16.76 10.35 8.36
CA LYS A 155 -17.32 11.52 9.06
C LYS A 155 -16.78 11.60 10.48
N GLY A 156 -16.27 12.76 10.84
CA GLY A 156 -15.66 12.97 12.16
C GLY A 156 -14.19 12.59 12.25
N ALA A 157 -13.57 12.11 11.17
CA ALA A 157 -12.15 11.82 11.14
C ALA A 157 -11.30 13.10 11.18
N CYS A 158 -10.06 12.95 11.65
CA CYS A 158 -9.03 13.97 11.54
C CYS A 158 -8.29 13.82 10.22
N LEU A 159 -8.03 14.92 9.53
CA LEU A 159 -7.25 14.95 8.29
C LEU A 159 -6.05 15.89 8.45
N GLU A 160 -4.88 15.37 8.11
CA GLU A 160 -3.64 16.13 7.99
C GLU A 160 -3.12 16.04 6.56
N VAL A 161 -2.84 17.19 5.93
CA VAL A 161 -2.28 17.24 4.58
C VAL A 161 -1.11 18.22 4.58
N VAL A 162 0.10 17.69 4.41
CA VAL A 162 1.34 18.46 4.47
C VAL A 162 2.20 18.18 3.25
N CYS A 163 2.62 19.23 2.58
CA CYS A 163 3.71 19.18 1.62
C CYS A 163 4.73 20.25 2.00
N GLU A 164 5.95 19.85 2.38
CA GLU A 164 6.96 20.80 2.86
C GLU A 164 7.49 21.67 1.70
N ASN A 165 7.85 21.05 0.58
CA ASN A 165 8.37 21.74 -0.59
C ASN A 165 7.50 21.45 -1.81
N GLY A 166 6.34 22.11 -1.91
CA GLY A 166 5.42 21.88 -3.02
C GLY A 166 3.98 22.29 -2.75
N ILE A 167 3.03 21.45 -3.16
CA ILE A 167 1.62 21.79 -3.17
C ILE A 167 0.82 20.84 -2.28
N SER A 168 -0.03 21.39 -1.40
CA SER A 168 -1.04 20.66 -0.65
C SER A 168 -2.43 21.04 -1.14
N GLU A 169 -3.25 20.06 -1.52
CA GLU A 169 -4.60 20.26 -2.04
C GLU A 169 -5.62 19.37 -1.34
N VAL A 170 -6.75 19.93 -0.93
CA VAL A 170 -7.89 19.21 -0.37
C VAL A 170 -9.15 19.61 -1.11
N SER A 171 -9.87 18.64 -1.66
CA SER A 171 -11.15 18.89 -2.34
C SER A 171 -12.21 19.43 -1.38
N ASP A 172 -13.13 20.25 -1.87
CA ASP A 172 -14.18 20.85 -1.04
C ASP A 172 -15.13 19.80 -0.44
N LYS A 173 -15.34 18.69 -1.13
CA LYS A 173 -16.13 17.55 -0.62
C LYS A 173 -15.54 17.01 0.69
N ASN A 174 -14.25 16.88 0.79
CA ASN A 174 -13.57 16.33 1.97
C ASN A 174 -13.42 17.37 3.09
N LYS A 175 -13.36 18.66 2.78
CA LYS A 175 -13.35 19.74 3.78
C LYS A 175 -14.61 19.75 4.66
N VAL A 176 -15.77 19.38 4.08
CA VAL A 176 -17.05 19.38 4.81
C VAL A 176 -17.16 18.23 5.82
N ASN A 177 -16.44 17.14 5.62
CA ASN A 177 -16.49 15.96 6.48
C ASN A 177 -15.55 16.02 7.69
N LEU A 178 -14.72 17.06 7.79
CA LEU A 178 -13.76 17.21 8.87
C LEU A 178 -14.43 17.75 10.12
N SER A 179 -14.34 17.03 11.23
CA SER A 179 -14.83 17.48 12.54
C SER A 179 -13.85 18.40 13.28
N CYS A 180 -12.62 18.50 12.81
CA CYS A 180 -11.55 19.24 13.45
C CYS A 180 -11.10 20.42 12.60
N ASN A 181 -11.32 21.65 13.09
CA ASN A 181 -10.69 22.85 12.56
C ASN A 181 -9.17 22.93 12.87
N ASN A 182 -8.59 21.90 13.43
CA ASN A 182 -7.18 21.84 13.83
C ASN A 182 -6.47 20.76 13.00
N LEU A 183 -5.83 21.17 11.92
CA LEU A 183 -4.73 20.44 11.30
C LEU A 183 -3.74 20.01 12.42
N GLY A 184 -3.51 18.72 12.57
CA GLY A 184 -2.44 18.20 13.43
C GLY A 184 -2.81 17.80 14.87
N ARG A 185 -4.07 17.79 15.31
CA ARG A 185 -4.44 17.25 16.63
C ARG A 185 -5.19 15.93 16.52
N LYS A 186 -4.52 14.85 16.92
CA LYS A 186 -5.14 13.55 17.15
C LYS A 186 -6.17 13.71 18.28
N THR A 187 -7.46 13.58 17.96
CA THR A 187 -8.53 13.48 18.97
C THR A 187 -8.76 12.00 19.27
N ASP A 188 -8.76 11.64 20.54
CA ASP A 188 -9.00 10.25 20.95
C ASP A 188 -10.35 9.75 20.42
N GLY A 189 -10.34 8.58 19.79
CA GLY A 189 -11.53 7.91 19.30
C GLY A 189 -11.94 8.22 17.84
N CYS A 190 -11.21 9.07 17.12
CA CYS A 190 -11.47 9.39 15.71
C CYS A 190 -10.44 8.74 14.79
N ALA A 191 -10.88 8.27 13.60
CA ALA A 191 -9.96 7.85 12.54
C ALA A 191 -9.06 9.03 12.12
N HIS A 192 -7.79 8.77 11.91
CA HIS A 192 -6.82 9.77 11.49
C HIS A 192 -6.31 9.48 10.08
N TYR A 193 -6.41 10.45 9.18
CA TYR A 193 -5.87 10.39 7.83
C TYR A 193 -4.74 11.41 7.70
N ALA A 194 -3.57 10.95 7.27
CA ALA A 194 -2.41 11.79 7.04
C ALA A 194 -1.89 11.61 5.61
N VAL A 195 -1.71 12.70 4.88
CA VAL A 195 -1.16 12.72 3.52
C VAL A 195 0.03 13.65 3.51
N HIS A 196 1.21 13.06 3.46
CA HIS A 196 2.47 13.78 3.55
C HIS A 196 3.29 13.67 2.28
N CYS A 197 3.98 14.75 1.93
CA CYS A 197 4.98 14.77 0.87
C CYS A 197 6.10 15.73 1.27
N LEU A 198 7.37 15.31 1.16
CA LEU A 198 8.47 16.24 1.41
C LEU A 198 8.66 17.15 0.19
N ASN A 199 8.87 16.59 -0.99
CA ASN A 199 9.09 17.35 -2.23
C ASN A 199 8.10 16.91 -3.30
N GLY A 200 7.12 17.77 -3.64
CA GLY A 200 6.15 17.46 -4.69
C GLY A 200 4.71 17.81 -4.36
N LYS A 201 3.82 16.83 -4.18
CA LYS A 201 2.39 17.08 -4.05
C LYS A 201 1.69 16.16 -3.04
N ALA A 202 0.92 16.74 -2.12
CA ALA A 202 0.01 16.04 -1.21
C ALA A 202 -1.45 16.40 -1.57
N VAL A 203 -2.27 15.40 -1.92
CA VAL A 203 -3.60 15.62 -2.50
C VAL A 203 -4.65 14.76 -1.82
N VAL A 204 -5.82 15.36 -1.52
CA VAL A 204 -7.03 14.67 -1.08
C VAL A 204 -8.18 15.04 -2.03
N LYS A 205 -8.79 14.01 -2.66
CA LYS A 205 -9.84 14.16 -3.67
C LYS A 205 -11.16 13.52 -3.23
#